data_5abb35b4a2d728c6d7064fb2aab85b90
#
_entry.id   5abb35b4a2d728c6d7064fb2aab85b90
#
_cell.length_a   1.000
_cell.length_b   1.000
_cell.length_c   1.000
_cell.angle_alpha   90.00
_cell.angle_beta   90.00
_cell.angle_gamma   90.00
#
_symmetry.space_group_name_H-M   'P 1'
#
loop_
_entity.id
_entity.type
_entity.pdbx_description
1 polymer ?
#
loop_
_entity_poly.entity_id
_entity_poly.type
_entity_poly.pdbx_seq_one_letter_code
_entity_poly.pdbx_strand_id
1 'polypeptide(L)'
;MNNPNRDRIRDQIRDPFRKLTSEEITQLPVKKWQGTIQLIQSDHQIADAVAQLRRESVVGFDTETKPIFKKGTIRAPALLQLAGTHCVYLFRLTHLQQFTPLAGLLEQEHILKVGIGIWQDMQQLQEVFPFRAAGLADLSTIAKHSGIPHYGIRSLAACCFGIRISKRAQCSNWERDELYPYQIEYAATDAWISREIYLMLTKINPAITAQSG
;
A
#
# COMPACT_ATOMS: atom_id res chain seq x y z
N MET A 1 15.34 16.65 -2.35
CA MET A 1 14.19 17.51 -2.74
C MET A 1 13.00 17.09 -1.91
N ASN A 2 12.41 17.98 -1.13
CA ASN A 2 11.26 17.69 -0.28
C ASN A 2 10.02 17.48 -1.16
N ASN A 3 9.31 16.39 -0.95
CA ASN A 3 8.02 16.14 -1.60
C ASN A 3 6.96 17.04 -0.92
N PRO A 4 6.40 18.06 -1.61
CA PRO A 4 5.50 19.03 -1.00
C PRO A 4 4.21 18.40 -0.44
N ASN A 5 3.86 17.20 -0.88
CA ASN A 5 2.69 16.49 -0.40
C ASN A 5 2.95 15.75 0.92
N ARG A 6 4.19 15.30 1.15
CA ARG A 6 4.62 14.61 2.36
C ARG A 6 4.60 15.56 3.56
N ASP A 7 5.05 16.79 3.35
CA ASP A 7 5.13 17.78 4.44
C ASP A 7 3.73 18.26 4.84
N ARG A 8 2.83 18.51 3.87
CA ARG A 8 1.46 18.96 4.13
C ARG A 8 0.57 17.97 4.91
N ILE A 9 0.81 16.65 4.80
CA ILE A 9 0.04 15.65 5.56
C ILE A 9 0.61 15.50 6.96
N ARG A 10 1.92 15.56 7.13
CA ARG A 10 2.59 15.43 8.43
C ARG A 10 2.27 16.58 9.39
N ASP A 11 2.02 17.76 8.86
CA ASP A 11 1.64 18.94 9.67
C ASP A 11 0.19 18.86 10.19
N GLN A 12 -0.61 17.89 9.74
CA GLN A 12 -2.00 17.69 10.12
C GLN A 12 -2.22 16.45 11.00
N ILE A 13 -1.19 16.01 11.76
CA ILE A 13 -1.32 14.87 12.68
C ILE A 13 -2.49 15.12 13.62
N ARG A 14 -3.48 14.22 13.55
CA ARG A 14 -4.62 14.19 14.47
C ARG A 14 -4.39 13.08 15.50
N ASP A 15 -5.32 12.95 16.42
CA ASP A 15 -5.27 11.91 17.44
C ASP A 15 -5.68 10.55 16.83
N PRO A 16 -4.75 9.58 16.65
CA PRO A 16 -5.06 8.27 16.11
C PRO A 16 -5.94 7.42 17.03
N PHE A 17 -6.02 7.79 18.33
CA PHE A 17 -6.82 7.08 19.31
C PHE A 17 -8.28 7.56 19.34
N ARG A 18 -8.60 8.65 18.65
CA ARG A 18 -9.97 9.14 18.53
C ARG A 18 -10.82 8.18 17.69
N LYS A 19 -11.95 7.73 18.23
CA LYS A 19 -12.95 7.00 17.47
C LYS A 19 -13.75 7.97 16.59
N LEU A 20 -13.66 7.79 15.26
CA LEU A 20 -14.40 8.58 14.27
C LEU A 20 -15.61 7.79 13.77
N THR A 21 -16.74 8.47 13.58
CA THR A 21 -17.90 7.88 12.90
C THR A 21 -17.73 7.88 11.38
N SER A 22 -18.56 7.11 10.68
CA SER A 22 -18.57 7.08 9.21
C SER A 22 -18.94 8.45 8.63
N GLU A 23 -19.84 9.19 9.28
CA GLU A 23 -20.28 10.53 8.92
C GLU A 23 -19.11 11.52 9.04
N GLU A 24 -18.38 11.52 10.16
CA GLU A 24 -17.20 12.37 10.34
C GLU A 24 -16.13 12.09 9.27
N ILE A 25 -15.86 10.81 8.96
CA ILE A 25 -14.90 10.43 7.92
C ILE A 25 -15.35 10.95 6.54
N THR A 26 -16.66 10.92 6.26
CA THR A 26 -17.22 11.36 4.96
C THR A 26 -17.04 12.86 4.75
N GLN A 27 -17.00 13.67 5.81
CA GLN A 27 -16.81 15.12 5.75
C GLN A 27 -15.33 15.55 5.59
N LEU A 28 -14.39 14.63 5.75
CA LEU A 28 -12.97 14.92 5.62
C LEU A 28 -12.57 15.23 4.17
N PRO A 29 -11.56 16.08 3.96
CA PRO A 29 -11.06 16.39 2.63
C PRO A 29 -10.50 15.14 1.94
N VAL A 30 -10.87 14.95 0.66
CA VAL A 30 -10.32 13.85 -0.15
C VAL A 30 -8.86 14.19 -0.49
N LYS A 31 -7.98 13.24 -0.22
CA LYS A 31 -6.58 13.32 -0.62
C LYS A 31 -6.20 12.09 -1.45
N LYS A 32 -5.21 12.30 -2.31
CA LYS A 32 -4.64 11.29 -3.20
C LYS A 32 -3.14 11.53 -3.33
N TRP A 33 -2.41 10.53 -3.80
CA TRP A 33 -1.01 10.68 -4.15
C TRP A 33 -0.84 11.74 -5.25
N GLN A 34 0.14 12.63 -5.08
CA GLN A 34 0.44 13.72 -6.03
C GLN A 34 1.85 13.62 -6.61
N GLY A 35 2.62 12.61 -6.20
CA GLY A 35 3.98 12.39 -6.71
C GLY A 35 4.00 11.55 -7.98
N THR A 36 5.20 11.10 -8.33
CA THR A 36 5.42 10.25 -9.51
C THR A 36 4.78 8.88 -9.34
N ILE A 37 4.13 8.39 -10.39
CA ILE A 37 3.64 7.01 -10.51
C ILE A 37 4.33 6.39 -11.72
N GLN A 38 4.94 5.22 -11.53
CA GLN A 38 5.49 4.42 -12.61
C GLN A 38 4.65 3.16 -12.79
N LEU A 39 4.03 3.05 -13.97
CA LEU A 39 3.28 1.86 -14.37
C LEU A 39 4.23 0.90 -15.07
N ILE A 40 4.49 -0.25 -14.44
CA ILE A 40 5.40 -1.30 -14.91
C ILE A 40 4.58 -2.33 -15.68
N GLN A 41 4.74 -2.35 -17.01
CA GLN A 41 3.94 -3.17 -17.94
C GLN A 41 4.79 -4.12 -18.78
N SER A 42 6.11 -4.09 -18.59
CA SER A 42 7.06 -4.94 -19.33
C SER A 42 8.26 -5.31 -18.46
N ASP A 43 8.82 -6.48 -18.71
CA ASP A 43 9.86 -7.07 -17.87
C ASP A 43 11.12 -6.23 -17.76
N HIS A 44 11.50 -5.51 -18.82
CA HIS A 44 12.69 -4.65 -18.81
C HIS A 44 12.59 -3.47 -17.82
N GLN A 45 11.37 -3.08 -17.42
CA GLN A 45 11.16 -1.99 -16.44
C GLN A 45 11.32 -2.46 -14.98
N ILE A 46 11.22 -3.78 -14.73
CA ILE A 46 11.21 -4.34 -13.37
C ILE A 46 12.52 -4.06 -12.65
N ALA A 47 13.65 -4.29 -13.32
CA ALA A 47 14.97 -4.17 -12.69
C ALA A 47 15.24 -2.75 -12.18
N ASP A 48 14.90 -1.72 -12.96
CA ASP A 48 15.08 -0.32 -12.58
C ASP A 48 14.16 0.07 -11.42
N ALA A 49 12.89 -0.33 -11.48
CA ALA A 49 11.92 -0.09 -10.40
C ALA A 49 12.38 -0.73 -9.09
N VAL A 50 12.81 -1.99 -9.13
CA VAL A 50 13.33 -2.73 -7.98
C VAL A 50 14.62 -2.10 -7.44
N ALA A 51 15.53 -1.64 -8.31
CA ALA A 51 16.76 -0.96 -7.88
C ALA A 51 16.47 0.33 -7.09
N GLN A 52 15.43 1.07 -7.44
CA GLN A 52 15.00 2.25 -6.66
C GLN A 52 14.35 1.85 -5.34
N LEU A 53 13.45 0.85 -5.34
CA LEU A 53 12.78 0.36 -4.15
C LEU A 53 13.75 -0.25 -3.13
N ARG A 54 14.86 -0.86 -3.57
CA ARG A 54 15.91 -1.39 -2.69
C ARG A 54 16.65 -0.33 -1.86
N ARG A 55 16.47 0.95 -2.17
CA ARG A 55 17.05 2.07 -1.40
C ARG A 55 16.13 2.52 -0.25
N GLU A 56 14.92 1.99 -0.20
CA GLU A 56 13.96 2.29 0.87
C GLU A 56 14.12 1.31 2.02
N SER A 57 13.95 1.78 3.25
CA SER A 57 13.81 0.92 4.43
C SER A 57 12.37 0.49 4.68
N VAL A 58 11.40 1.28 4.19
CA VAL A 58 9.97 1.04 4.33
C VAL A 58 9.29 1.34 3.00
N VAL A 59 8.54 0.40 2.48
CA VAL A 59 7.68 0.56 1.30
C VAL A 59 6.22 0.30 1.66
N GLY A 60 5.32 1.15 1.18
CA GLY A 60 3.89 0.87 1.27
C GLY A 60 3.53 -0.22 0.27
N PHE A 61 2.67 -1.12 0.68
CA PHE A 61 2.28 -2.31 -0.08
C PHE A 61 0.76 -2.40 -0.19
N ASP A 62 0.28 -2.78 -1.36
CA ASP A 62 -1.11 -3.20 -1.57
C ASP A 62 -1.19 -4.10 -2.82
N THR A 63 -2.31 -4.81 -3.01
CA THR A 63 -2.62 -5.58 -4.21
C THR A 63 -4.04 -5.35 -4.69
N GLU A 64 -4.26 -5.50 -6.00
CA GLU A 64 -5.59 -5.40 -6.57
C GLU A 64 -5.94 -6.63 -7.40
N THR A 65 -7.12 -7.15 -7.13
CA THR A 65 -7.66 -8.34 -7.78
C THR A 65 -9.00 -8.01 -8.45
N LYS A 66 -9.22 -8.55 -9.63
CA LYS A 66 -10.52 -8.40 -10.30
C LYS A 66 -11.64 -8.98 -9.45
N PRO A 67 -12.75 -8.26 -9.24
CA PRO A 67 -13.86 -8.72 -8.43
C PRO A 67 -14.41 -10.07 -8.90
N ILE A 68 -14.75 -10.92 -7.91
CA ILE A 68 -15.35 -12.24 -8.14
C ILE A 68 -16.80 -12.20 -7.69
N PHE A 69 -17.69 -12.55 -8.59
CA PHE A 69 -19.12 -12.65 -8.31
C PHE A 69 -19.58 -14.10 -8.04
N LYS A 70 -18.67 -15.07 -8.22
CA LYS A 70 -18.96 -16.51 -7.99
C LYS A 70 -18.28 -16.98 -6.71
N LYS A 71 -19.07 -17.46 -5.76
CA LYS A 71 -18.58 -17.98 -4.46
C LYS A 71 -17.60 -19.14 -4.66
N GLY A 72 -16.49 -19.12 -3.92
CA GLY A 72 -15.48 -20.21 -3.93
C GLY A 72 -14.43 -20.09 -5.04
N THR A 73 -14.43 -19.02 -5.85
CA THR A 73 -13.36 -18.75 -6.81
C THR A 73 -12.31 -17.86 -6.12
N ILE A 74 -11.03 -18.26 -6.19
CA ILE A 74 -9.90 -17.42 -5.78
C ILE A 74 -9.26 -16.91 -7.08
N ARG A 75 -8.89 -15.63 -7.13
CA ARG A 75 -8.13 -15.05 -8.24
C ARG A 75 -6.81 -14.52 -7.71
N ALA A 76 -5.78 -14.70 -8.52
CA ALA A 76 -4.50 -14.08 -8.27
C ALA A 76 -4.58 -12.55 -8.43
N PRO A 77 -3.75 -11.78 -7.72
CA PRO A 77 -3.63 -10.34 -7.93
C PRO A 77 -3.25 -9.99 -9.36
N ALA A 78 -3.92 -8.98 -9.93
CA ALA A 78 -3.61 -8.44 -11.26
C ALA A 78 -2.63 -7.26 -11.20
N LEU A 79 -2.56 -6.60 -10.04
CA LEU A 79 -1.70 -5.45 -9.81
C LEU A 79 -1.04 -5.58 -8.43
N LEU A 80 0.26 -5.28 -8.37
CA LEU A 80 1.00 -5.07 -7.13
C LEU A 80 1.42 -3.60 -7.06
N GLN A 81 1.23 -2.97 -5.91
CA GLN A 81 1.60 -1.59 -5.66
C GLN A 81 2.70 -1.52 -4.60
N LEU A 82 3.80 -0.83 -4.90
CA LEU A 82 4.88 -0.56 -3.97
C LEU A 82 5.19 0.94 -3.93
N ALA A 83 4.97 1.56 -2.78
CA ALA A 83 5.19 2.99 -2.59
C ALA A 83 6.50 3.26 -1.85
N GLY A 84 7.45 3.88 -2.54
CA GLY A 84 8.65 4.46 -1.94
C GLY A 84 8.43 5.90 -1.48
N THR A 85 9.53 6.58 -1.15
CA THR A 85 9.51 7.96 -0.66
C THR A 85 9.03 8.97 -1.71
N HIS A 86 9.40 8.79 -2.98
CA HIS A 86 9.20 9.77 -4.05
C HIS A 86 8.38 9.24 -5.23
N CYS A 87 8.23 7.93 -5.32
CA CYS A 87 7.56 7.28 -6.44
C CYS A 87 6.74 6.09 -5.96
N VAL A 88 5.59 5.89 -6.58
CA VAL A 88 4.80 4.67 -6.44
C VAL A 88 4.93 3.86 -7.72
N TYR A 89 5.25 2.58 -7.57
CA TYR A 89 5.42 1.61 -8.65
C TYR A 89 4.22 0.69 -8.69
N LEU A 90 3.58 0.61 -9.85
CA LEU A 90 2.40 -0.22 -10.09
C LEU A 90 2.79 -1.33 -11.07
N PHE A 91 2.96 -2.55 -10.59
CA PHE A 91 3.36 -3.69 -11.39
C PHE A 91 2.13 -4.42 -11.93
N ARG A 92 1.94 -4.37 -13.25
CA ARG A 92 0.86 -5.07 -13.97
C ARG A 92 1.17 -6.56 -14.09
N LEU A 93 0.85 -7.35 -13.06
CA LEU A 93 1.23 -8.77 -12.97
C LEU A 93 0.76 -9.60 -14.16
N THR A 94 -0.38 -9.23 -14.76
CA THR A 94 -0.91 -9.89 -15.97
C THR A 94 -0.13 -9.60 -17.25
N HIS A 95 0.82 -8.64 -17.23
CA HIS A 95 1.64 -8.24 -18.38
C HIS A 95 3.11 -8.64 -18.22
N LEU A 96 3.48 -9.16 -17.05
CA LEU A 96 4.87 -9.47 -16.68
C LEU A 96 5.08 -11.00 -16.68
N GLN A 97 6.31 -11.43 -16.98
CA GLN A 97 6.71 -12.84 -17.00
C GLN A 97 7.99 -13.11 -16.20
N GLN A 98 8.84 -12.10 -15.99
CA GLN A 98 10.14 -12.23 -15.31
C GLN A 98 10.08 -11.60 -13.90
N PHE A 99 9.66 -12.38 -12.92
CA PHE A 99 9.44 -11.89 -11.55
C PHE A 99 10.67 -11.98 -10.63
N THR A 100 11.78 -12.58 -11.06
CA THR A 100 12.96 -12.81 -10.21
C THR A 100 13.46 -11.55 -9.48
N PRO A 101 13.59 -10.35 -10.10
CA PRO A 101 14.02 -9.17 -9.36
C PRO A 101 12.99 -8.72 -8.31
N LEU A 102 11.69 -8.85 -8.62
CA LEU A 102 10.60 -8.50 -7.72
C LEU A 102 10.49 -9.48 -6.55
N ALA A 103 10.61 -10.79 -6.81
CA ALA A 103 10.72 -11.83 -5.80
C ALA A 103 11.86 -11.52 -4.82
N GLY A 104 13.06 -11.24 -5.34
CA GLY A 104 14.21 -10.89 -4.53
C GLY A 104 14.07 -9.59 -3.72
N LEU A 105 13.19 -8.67 -4.10
CA LEU A 105 12.82 -7.50 -3.28
C LEU A 105 11.88 -7.89 -2.13
N LEU A 106 10.88 -8.73 -2.41
CA LEU A 106 9.89 -9.17 -1.42
C LEU A 106 10.49 -10.08 -0.35
N GLU A 107 11.61 -10.74 -0.66
CA GLU A 107 12.38 -11.61 0.25
C GLU A 107 13.32 -10.83 1.18
N GLN A 108 13.54 -9.52 0.96
CA GLN A 108 14.45 -8.74 1.78
C GLN A 108 13.82 -8.36 3.11
N GLU A 109 14.37 -8.89 4.19
CA GLU A 109 13.91 -8.64 5.56
C GLU A 109 14.12 -7.18 6.01
N HIS A 110 15.23 -6.55 5.58
CA HIS A 110 15.56 -5.18 5.95
C HIS A 110 14.73 -4.11 5.23
N ILE A 111 13.95 -4.48 4.21
CA ILE A 111 12.98 -3.60 3.54
C ILE A 111 11.60 -3.97 4.04
N LEU A 112 11.03 -3.15 4.90
CA LEU A 112 9.73 -3.42 5.48
C LEU A 112 8.61 -3.10 4.48
N LYS A 113 7.80 -4.11 4.13
CA LYS A 113 6.58 -3.95 3.32
C LYS A 113 5.39 -3.76 4.26
N VAL A 114 4.66 -2.66 4.08
CA VAL A 114 3.61 -2.21 5.01
C VAL A 114 2.27 -2.10 4.30
N GLY A 115 1.28 -2.81 4.78
CA GLY A 115 -0.08 -2.82 4.20
C GLY A 115 -1.16 -3.20 5.21
N ILE A 116 -2.40 -3.30 4.74
CA ILE A 116 -3.53 -3.84 5.50
C ILE A 116 -3.82 -5.25 5.00
N GLY A 117 -3.87 -6.24 5.91
CA GLY A 117 -4.12 -7.64 5.51
C GLY A 117 -2.99 -8.25 4.68
N ILE A 118 -1.78 -7.69 4.79
CA ILE A 118 -0.62 -7.97 3.93
C ILE A 118 -0.26 -9.46 3.85
N TRP A 119 -0.50 -10.23 4.90
CA TRP A 119 -0.22 -11.67 4.93
C TRP A 119 -1.06 -12.44 3.91
N GLN A 120 -2.34 -12.09 3.79
CA GLN A 120 -3.23 -12.71 2.81
C GLN A 120 -2.85 -12.32 1.39
N ASP A 121 -2.51 -11.06 1.17
CA ASP A 121 -2.06 -10.56 -0.13
C ASP A 121 -0.76 -11.22 -0.58
N MET A 122 0.19 -11.40 0.35
CA MET A 122 1.45 -12.12 0.06
C MET A 122 1.19 -13.58 -0.33
N GLN A 123 0.28 -14.29 0.35
CA GLN A 123 -0.11 -15.65 -0.02
C GLN A 123 -0.71 -15.70 -1.42
N GLN A 124 -1.62 -14.77 -1.75
CA GLN A 124 -2.20 -14.70 -3.09
C GLN A 124 -1.16 -14.34 -4.16
N LEU A 125 -0.20 -13.48 -3.82
CA LEU A 125 0.89 -13.11 -4.73
C LEU A 125 1.84 -14.27 -5.00
N GLN A 126 2.06 -15.16 -4.04
CA GLN A 126 2.84 -16.39 -4.20
C GLN A 126 2.22 -17.39 -5.19
N GLU A 127 0.92 -17.28 -5.48
CA GLU A 127 0.26 -18.04 -6.56
C GLU A 127 0.62 -17.49 -7.96
N VAL A 128 1.13 -16.24 -8.06
CA VAL A 128 1.57 -15.65 -9.33
C VAL A 128 3.03 -16.02 -9.62
N PHE A 129 3.91 -15.93 -8.63
CA PHE A 129 5.32 -16.30 -8.73
C PHE A 129 5.87 -16.72 -7.36
N PRO A 130 6.82 -17.68 -7.32
CA PRO A 130 7.36 -18.18 -6.06
C PRO A 130 8.35 -17.17 -5.42
N PHE A 131 8.21 -16.94 -4.12
CA PHE A 131 9.15 -16.20 -3.28
C PHE A 131 8.89 -16.50 -1.80
N ARG A 132 9.86 -16.20 -0.92
CA ARG A 132 9.70 -16.28 0.54
C ARG A 132 9.46 -14.87 1.09
N ALA A 133 8.22 -14.56 1.45
CA ALA A 133 7.90 -13.25 2.01
C ALA A 133 8.65 -12.97 3.32
N ALA A 134 9.29 -11.81 3.43
CA ALA A 134 10.02 -11.36 4.62
C ALA A 134 9.84 -9.86 4.84
N GLY A 135 10.10 -9.36 6.05
CA GLY A 135 9.99 -7.94 6.38
C GLY A 135 8.58 -7.39 6.17
N LEU A 136 7.58 -7.98 6.82
CA LEU A 136 6.17 -7.60 6.67
C LEU A 136 5.65 -6.87 7.91
N ALA A 137 4.86 -5.83 7.73
CA ALA A 137 4.14 -5.14 8.80
C ALA A 137 2.67 -4.92 8.43
N ASP A 138 1.78 -5.54 9.19
CA ASP A 138 0.32 -5.37 9.01
C ASP A 138 -0.20 -4.22 9.87
N LEU A 139 -0.69 -3.17 9.22
CA LEU A 139 -1.18 -1.95 9.87
C LEU A 139 -2.42 -2.21 10.74
N SER A 140 -3.27 -3.17 10.38
CA SER A 140 -4.45 -3.50 11.20
C SER A 140 -4.03 -4.18 12.51
N THR A 141 -3.02 -5.04 12.46
CA THR A 141 -2.43 -5.68 13.63
C THR A 141 -1.71 -4.67 14.51
N ILE A 142 -0.90 -3.79 13.92
CA ILE A 142 -0.22 -2.70 14.64
C ILE A 142 -1.24 -1.79 15.33
N ALA A 143 -2.27 -1.35 14.62
CA ALA A 143 -3.31 -0.48 15.18
C ALA A 143 -4.02 -1.15 16.35
N LYS A 144 -4.38 -2.44 16.22
CA LYS A 144 -5.02 -3.22 17.29
C LYS A 144 -4.15 -3.31 18.55
N HIS A 145 -2.87 -3.65 18.40
CA HIS A 145 -1.94 -3.77 19.53
C HIS A 145 -1.62 -2.42 20.17
N SER A 146 -1.72 -1.33 19.39
CA SER A 146 -1.52 0.04 19.89
C SER A 146 -2.77 0.64 20.54
N GLY A 147 -3.90 -0.08 20.60
CA GLY A 147 -5.16 0.43 21.16
C GLY A 147 -5.88 1.46 20.27
N ILE A 148 -5.53 1.52 18.99
CA ILE A 148 -6.19 2.41 18.02
C ILE A 148 -7.56 1.78 17.67
N PRO A 149 -8.67 2.53 17.69
CA PRO A 149 -10.02 1.97 17.50
C PRO A 149 -10.39 1.71 16.03
N HIS A 150 -9.45 1.88 15.10
CA HIS A 150 -9.63 1.74 13.65
C HIS A 150 -8.57 0.83 13.03
N TYR A 151 -8.95 -0.08 12.13
CA TYR A 151 -8.06 -1.10 11.56
C TYR A 151 -7.98 -1.08 10.03
N GLY A 152 -8.92 -0.41 9.35
CA GLY A 152 -8.92 -0.28 7.89
C GLY A 152 -8.16 0.94 7.42
N ILE A 153 -7.55 0.86 6.22
CA ILE A 153 -6.70 1.91 5.64
C ILE A 153 -7.35 3.30 5.66
N ARG A 154 -8.64 3.39 5.37
CA ARG A 154 -9.38 4.64 5.25
C ARG A 154 -9.68 5.29 6.59
N SER A 155 -10.06 4.49 7.57
CA SER A 155 -10.29 4.99 8.93
C SER A 155 -8.96 5.33 9.59
N LEU A 156 -7.89 4.59 9.34
CA LEU A 156 -6.54 4.96 9.78
C LEU A 156 -6.07 6.26 9.14
N ALA A 157 -6.26 6.45 7.82
CA ALA A 157 -5.94 7.71 7.16
C ALA A 157 -6.73 8.89 7.76
N ALA A 158 -8.00 8.65 8.11
CA ALA A 158 -8.85 9.67 8.71
C ALA A 158 -8.39 10.05 10.12
N CYS A 159 -8.15 9.10 11.02
CA CYS A 159 -7.72 9.40 12.38
C CYS A 159 -6.27 9.91 12.45
N CYS A 160 -5.36 9.37 11.64
CA CYS A 160 -3.96 9.77 11.63
C CYS A 160 -3.73 11.15 10.99
N PHE A 161 -4.41 11.46 9.89
CA PHE A 161 -4.13 12.64 9.08
C PHE A 161 -5.32 13.58 8.85
N GLY A 162 -6.52 13.21 9.31
CA GLY A 162 -7.73 13.99 9.05
C GLY A 162 -8.08 14.09 7.58
N ILE A 163 -7.82 13.04 6.82
CA ILE A 163 -8.10 12.96 5.38
C ILE A 163 -8.96 11.75 5.04
N ARG A 164 -9.63 11.82 3.90
CA ARG A 164 -10.36 10.72 3.30
C ARG A 164 -9.70 10.30 2.00
N ILE A 165 -9.55 8.99 1.76
CA ILE A 165 -9.14 8.42 0.48
C ILE A 165 -10.35 7.84 -0.26
N SER A 166 -10.29 7.82 -1.60
CA SER A 166 -11.39 7.38 -2.47
C SER A 166 -11.64 5.87 -2.36
N LYS A 167 -12.87 5.41 -2.60
CA LYS A 167 -13.23 3.99 -2.82
C LYS A 167 -13.50 3.66 -4.29
N ARG A 168 -13.38 4.64 -5.18
CA ARG A 168 -13.98 4.58 -6.51
C ARG A 168 -13.53 3.38 -7.34
N ALA A 169 -12.30 2.91 -7.17
CA ALA A 169 -11.73 1.84 -7.95
C ALA A 169 -11.70 0.47 -7.25
N GLN A 170 -12.09 0.37 -5.97
CA GLN A 170 -12.00 -0.84 -5.15
C GLN A 170 -12.58 -2.10 -5.81
N CYS A 171 -13.68 -1.98 -6.56
CA CYS A 171 -14.33 -3.09 -7.25
C CYS A 171 -14.19 -2.98 -8.77
N SER A 172 -13.06 -2.47 -9.26
CA SER A 172 -12.78 -2.31 -10.69
C SER A 172 -12.29 -3.60 -11.34
N ASN A 173 -12.37 -3.67 -12.67
CA ASN A 173 -11.69 -4.72 -13.42
C ASN A 173 -10.20 -4.37 -13.55
N TRP A 174 -9.37 -4.99 -12.72
CA TRP A 174 -7.92 -4.79 -12.68
C TRP A 174 -7.15 -5.60 -13.74
N GLU A 175 -7.83 -6.55 -14.43
CA GLU A 175 -7.26 -7.37 -15.52
C GLU A 175 -7.47 -6.74 -16.91
N ARG A 176 -8.03 -5.53 -17.01
CA ARG A 176 -8.23 -4.88 -18.32
C ARG A 176 -6.90 -4.51 -18.96
N ASP A 177 -6.82 -4.42 -20.27
CA ASP A 177 -5.59 -4.14 -21.01
C ASP A 177 -4.99 -2.78 -20.62
N GLU A 178 -5.82 -1.75 -20.50
CA GLU A 178 -5.41 -0.42 -20.07
C GLU A 178 -6.17 -0.01 -18.80
N LEU A 179 -5.43 0.36 -17.75
CA LEU A 179 -6.03 0.91 -16.54
C LEU A 179 -6.50 2.35 -16.78
N TYR A 180 -7.66 2.68 -16.26
CA TYR A 180 -8.13 4.06 -16.25
C TYR A 180 -7.28 4.93 -15.31
N PRO A 181 -7.14 6.24 -15.59
CA PRO A 181 -6.40 7.15 -14.72
C PRO A 181 -6.85 7.11 -13.25
N TYR A 182 -8.16 6.96 -12.99
CA TYR A 182 -8.68 6.88 -11.62
C TYR A 182 -8.31 5.57 -10.90
N GLN A 183 -8.05 4.46 -11.64
CA GLN A 183 -7.54 3.21 -11.07
C GLN A 183 -6.07 3.37 -10.67
N ILE A 184 -5.26 3.94 -11.55
CA ILE A 184 -3.85 4.22 -11.29
C ILE A 184 -3.69 5.13 -10.07
N GLU A 185 -4.49 6.20 -10.00
CA GLU A 185 -4.50 7.14 -8.88
C GLU A 185 -4.92 6.47 -7.56
N TYR A 186 -5.96 5.64 -7.61
CA TYR A 186 -6.46 4.89 -6.47
C TYR A 186 -5.39 3.94 -5.92
N ALA A 187 -4.85 3.06 -6.77
CA ALA A 187 -3.84 2.07 -6.39
C ALA A 187 -2.56 2.72 -5.81
N ALA A 188 -2.11 3.81 -6.45
CA ALA A 188 -0.96 4.56 -5.94
C ALA A 188 -1.25 5.21 -4.58
N THR A 189 -2.48 5.66 -4.35
CA THR A 189 -2.89 6.31 -3.09
C THR A 189 -2.92 5.30 -1.95
N ASP A 190 -3.43 4.08 -2.17
CA ASP A 190 -3.57 3.06 -1.13
C ASP A 190 -2.19 2.55 -0.67
N ALA A 191 -1.26 2.29 -1.59
CA ALA A 191 0.11 1.94 -1.21
C ALA A 191 0.84 3.10 -0.51
N TRP A 192 0.73 4.32 -1.02
CA TRP A 192 1.36 5.48 -0.42
C TRP A 192 0.86 5.74 1.01
N ILE A 193 -0.45 5.74 1.22
CA ILE A 193 -1.01 6.05 2.54
C ILE A 193 -0.68 4.96 3.57
N SER A 194 -0.54 3.69 3.14
CA SER A 194 -0.06 2.60 4.00
C SER A 194 1.32 2.92 4.57
N ARG A 195 2.25 3.37 3.73
CA ARG A 195 3.57 3.81 4.16
C ARG A 195 3.52 4.99 5.13
N GLU A 196 2.75 6.02 4.82
CA GLU A 196 2.66 7.23 5.66
C GLU A 196 2.04 6.93 7.04
N ILE A 197 1.00 6.06 7.10
CA ILE A 197 0.41 5.61 8.37
C ILE A 197 1.47 4.92 9.23
N TYR A 198 2.22 3.97 8.67
CA TYR A 198 3.28 3.28 9.42
C TYR A 198 4.32 4.26 9.97
N LEU A 199 4.85 5.14 9.12
CA LEU A 199 5.84 6.15 9.53
C LEU A 199 5.31 7.12 10.59
N MET A 200 4.02 7.38 10.58
CA MET A 200 3.39 8.22 11.60
C MET A 200 3.24 7.44 12.92
N LEU A 201 2.75 6.20 12.87
CA LEU A 201 2.56 5.39 14.07
C LEU A 201 3.88 5.07 14.78
N THR A 202 4.95 4.80 14.05
CA THR A 202 6.28 4.56 14.63
C THR A 202 6.89 5.81 15.29
N LYS A 203 6.52 7.02 14.85
CA LYS A 203 6.92 8.26 15.53
C LYS A 203 6.21 8.45 16.86
N ILE A 204 4.93 8.07 16.96
CA ILE A 204 4.14 8.17 18.18
C ILE A 204 4.55 7.09 19.18
N ASN A 205 4.79 5.89 18.70
CA ASN A 205 5.19 4.75 19.51
C ASN A 205 6.37 4.00 18.85
N PRO A 206 7.62 4.33 19.22
CA PRO A 206 8.81 3.66 18.68
C PRO A 206 8.87 2.14 18.94
N ALA A 207 8.13 1.62 19.92
CA ALA A 207 8.08 0.18 20.19
C ALA A 207 7.40 -0.63 19.06
N ILE A 208 6.68 0.03 18.16
CA ILE A 208 6.06 -0.61 16.96
C ILE A 208 7.12 -1.21 16.04
N THR A 209 8.29 -0.58 15.90
CA THR A 209 9.38 -1.08 15.07
C THR A 209 9.98 -2.40 15.57
N ALA A 210 9.91 -2.68 16.88
CA ALA A 210 10.43 -3.89 17.48
C ALA A 210 9.51 -5.13 17.27
N GLN A 211 8.27 -4.93 16.85
CA GLN A 211 7.26 -6.00 16.64
C GLN A 211 7.11 -6.42 15.17
N SER A 212 7.84 -5.77 14.26
CA SER A 212 7.75 -5.99 12.81
C SER A 212 8.83 -6.95 12.29
N GLY A 213 9.49 -7.70 13.17
CA GLY A 213 10.52 -8.67 12.87
C GLY A 213 10.03 -10.12 12.96
#